data_5326142224cf9a689a61e6c3d13b67d0
#
_entry.id   5326142224cf9a689a61e6c3d13b67d0
#
_cell.length_a   1.000
_cell.length_b   1.000
_cell.length_c   1.000
_cell.angle_alpha   90.00
_cell.angle_beta   90.00
_cell.angle_gamma   90.00
#
_symmetry.space_group_name_H-M   'P 1'
#
loop_
_entity.id
_entity.type
_entity.pdbx_description
1 polymer ?
#
loop_
_entity_poly.entity_id
_entity_poly.type
_entity_poly.pdbx_seq_one_letter_code
_entity_poly.pdbx_strand_id
1 'polypeptide(L)'
;PVMPLLSSLIDLLTAPAWSLLVLLAGAGVLGASLQAQGVVQRLVARACRGQPGFAGLCWRMTALVGATAWMLPSTSARAALCLPVFSGLAAHLHHPAQRRAMALLLPTTVLLSAGGSLMGAGAHLLAVDALRAQGLPAPGYLDWLLWAAPFAACACGLATLVVLRGMVPAAQRGARIALPQAPLPPWTPVQLRLIGLTLATVLMWALSPWTRVEPALVAVAAALLAAWPRWGGTPVAQALRGVDLRMLLFLAASLLLAEAVVASGVAHWLADRLLSPARQLGPTSLLAAVEAAL
;
A
#
# COMPACT_ATOMS: atom_id res chain seq x y z
N PRO A 1 -28.11 16.87 -23.26
CA PRO A 1 -28.14 17.25 -21.81
C PRO A 1 -27.21 16.39 -20.92
N VAL A 2 -26.76 15.20 -21.34
CA VAL A 2 -25.90 14.32 -20.56
C VAL A 2 -24.40 14.70 -20.64
N MET A 3 -23.97 15.23 -21.79
CA MET A 3 -22.56 15.62 -22.04
C MET A 3 -22.00 16.64 -21.03
N PRO A 4 -22.69 17.78 -20.74
CA PRO A 4 -22.16 18.75 -19.78
C PRO A 4 -22.12 18.25 -18.33
N LEU A 5 -23.05 17.36 -17.95
CA LEU A 5 -23.00 16.71 -16.63
C LEU A 5 -21.82 15.73 -16.52
N LEU A 6 -21.53 15.01 -17.62
CA LEU A 6 -20.42 14.09 -17.67
C LEU A 6 -19.07 14.82 -17.62
N SER A 7 -18.93 15.93 -18.37
CA SER A 7 -17.71 16.76 -18.30
C SER A 7 -17.52 17.37 -16.92
N SER A 8 -18.57 17.93 -16.30
CA SER A 8 -18.49 18.50 -14.95
C SER A 8 -18.13 17.45 -13.90
N LEU A 9 -18.63 16.21 -14.05
CA LEU A 9 -18.27 15.11 -13.17
C LEU A 9 -16.80 14.69 -13.36
N ILE A 10 -16.32 14.63 -14.58
CA ILE A 10 -14.90 14.34 -14.88
C ILE A 10 -14.02 15.44 -14.30
N ASP A 11 -14.36 16.70 -14.52
CA ASP A 11 -13.61 17.85 -14.01
C ASP A 11 -13.55 17.83 -12.47
N LEU A 12 -14.65 17.48 -11.81
CA LEU A 12 -14.69 17.32 -10.35
C LEU A 12 -13.81 16.16 -9.88
N LEU A 13 -13.86 15.00 -10.55
CA LEU A 13 -13.11 13.80 -10.19
C LEU A 13 -11.60 13.95 -10.47
N THR A 14 -11.22 14.81 -11.40
CA THR A 14 -9.83 15.08 -11.79
C THR A 14 -9.25 16.32 -11.13
N ALA A 15 -10.06 17.13 -10.44
CA ALA A 15 -9.55 18.24 -9.65
C ALA A 15 -8.53 17.73 -8.60
N PRO A 16 -7.34 18.39 -8.47
CA PRO A 16 -6.21 17.84 -7.69
C PRO A 16 -6.56 17.42 -6.26
N ALA A 17 -7.38 18.21 -5.57
CA ALA A 17 -7.79 17.91 -4.21
C ALA A 17 -8.67 16.66 -4.08
N TRP A 18 -9.49 16.36 -5.08
CA TRP A 18 -10.43 15.24 -5.05
C TRP A 18 -9.88 13.98 -5.73
N SER A 19 -8.96 14.12 -6.68
CA SER A 19 -8.40 13.00 -7.43
C SER A 19 -7.73 11.98 -6.50
N LEU A 20 -7.04 12.42 -5.46
CA LEU A 20 -6.43 11.55 -4.45
C LEU A 20 -7.48 10.75 -3.65
N LEU A 21 -8.54 11.40 -3.22
CA LEU A 21 -9.61 10.74 -2.45
C LEU A 21 -10.34 9.71 -3.31
N VAL A 22 -10.65 10.07 -4.55
CA VAL A 22 -11.29 9.20 -5.54
C VAL A 22 -10.40 8.01 -5.87
N LEU A 23 -9.12 8.24 -6.08
CA LEU A 23 -8.12 7.21 -6.33
C LEU A 23 -8.06 6.19 -5.19
N LEU A 24 -7.94 6.68 -3.94
CA LEU A 24 -7.87 5.81 -2.76
C LEU A 24 -9.18 5.08 -2.49
N ALA A 25 -10.32 5.74 -2.69
CA ALA A 25 -11.62 5.09 -2.57
C ALA A 25 -11.79 3.97 -3.60
N GLY A 26 -11.46 4.24 -4.86
CA GLY A 26 -11.53 3.25 -5.94
C GLY A 26 -10.60 2.06 -5.72
N ALA A 27 -9.35 2.31 -5.37
CA ALA A 27 -8.39 1.26 -5.02
C ALA A 27 -8.85 0.48 -3.77
N GLY A 28 -9.47 1.15 -2.78
CA GLY A 28 -10.08 0.53 -1.61
C GLY A 28 -11.20 -0.45 -1.96
N VAL A 29 -12.11 -0.07 -2.86
CA VAL A 29 -13.18 -0.94 -3.37
C VAL A 29 -12.62 -2.18 -4.07
N LEU A 30 -11.60 -2.01 -4.92
CA LEU A 30 -10.93 -3.13 -5.59
C LEU A 30 -10.30 -4.07 -4.56
N GLY A 31 -9.56 -3.53 -3.59
CA GLY A 31 -8.95 -4.29 -2.51
C GLY A 31 -9.97 -5.03 -1.64
N ALA A 32 -11.09 -4.38 -1.30
CA ALA A 32 -12.20 -5.00 -0.57
C ALA A 32 -12.82 -6.16 -1.34
N SER A 33 -12.97 -6.03 -2.66
CA SER A 33 -13.49 -7.09 -3.52
C SER A 33 -12.56 -8.29 -3.58
N LEU A 34 -11.24 -8.10 -3.67
CA LEU A 34 -10.24 -9.16 -3.58
C LEU A 34 -10.30 -9.92 -2.25
N GLN A 35 -10.49 -9.19 -1.14
CA GLN A 35 -10.65 -9.78 0.20
C GLN A 35 -11.95 -10.56 0.33
N ALA A 36 -13.07 -9.98 -0.11
CA ALA A 36 -14.39 -10.61 -0.04
C ALA A 36 -14.45 -11.92 -0.83
N GLN A 37 -13.73 -12.00 -1.96
CA GLN A 37 -13.61 -13.21 -2.78
C GLN A 37 -12.53 -14.19 -2.28
N GLY A 38 -11.89 -13.91 -1.15
CA GLY A 38 -10.92 -14.82 -0.53
C GLY A 38 -9.61 -14.99 -1.32
N VAL A 39 -9.28 -14.06 -2.22
CA VAL A 39 -8.05 -14.12 -3.03
C VAL A 39 -6.81 -14.11 -2.15
N VAL A 40 -6.76 -13.20 -1.17
CA VAL A 40 -5.62 -13.06 -0.26
C VAL A 40 -5.45 -14.30 0.62
N GLN A 41 -6.54 -14.81 1.20
CA GLN A 41 -6.54 -16.02 2.04
C GLN A 41 -6.02 -17.22 1.26
N ARG A 42 -6.38 -17.30 -0.01
CA ARG A 42 -5.94 -18.37 -0.89
C ARG A 42 -4.46 -18.29 -1.23
N LEU A 43 -3.93 -17.08 -1.46
CA LEU A 43 -2.50 -16.86 -1.67
C LEU A 43 -1.70 -17.25 -0.43
N VAL A 44 -2.19 -16.91 0.77
CA VAL A 44 -1.61 -17.34 2.05
C VAL A 44 -1.60 -18.87 2.17
N ALA A 45 -2.74 -19.52 1.93
CA ALA A 45 -2.84 -20.97 1.99
C ALA A 45 -1.88 -21.66 1.01
N ARG A 46 -1.68 -21.08 -0.18
CA ARG A 46 -0.71 -21.57 -1.17
C ARG A 46 0.74 -21.38 -0.71
N ALA A 47 1.06 -20.26 -0.08
CA ALA A 47 2.40 -19.99 0.47
C ALA A 47 2.74 -20.93 1.63
N CYS A 48 1.75 -21.41 2.37
CA CYS A 48 1.90 -22.37 3.46
C CYS A 48 2.05 -23.82 3.01
N ARG A 49 1.90 -24.15 1.73
CA ARG A 49 2.02 -25.52 1.22
C ARG A 49 3.44 -26.06 1.26
N GLY A 50 3.55 -27.40 1.35
CA GLY A 50 4.81 -28.13 1.23
C GLY A 50 5.64 -28.17 2.51
N GLN A 51 5.04 -27.92 3.68
CA GLN A 51 5.72 -28.00 4.99
C GLN A 51 7.10 -27.31 4.99
N PRO A 52 7.17 -26.01 4.71
CA PRO A 52 8.43 -25.29 4.67
C PRO A 52 9.12 -25.33 6.04
N GLY A 53 10.46 -25.28 6.05
CA GLY A 53 11.17 -24.92 7.27
C GLY A 53 10.77 -23.51 7.69
N PHE A 54 10.90 -23.19 8.99
CA PHE A 54 10.44 -21.91 9.54
C PHE A 54 11.01 -20.69 8.81
N ALA A 55 12.31 -20.71 8.47
CA ALA A 55 12.93 -19.63 7.68
C ALA A 55 12.27 -19.48 6.30
N GLY A 56 12.02 -20.60 5.60
CA GLY A 56 11.33 -20.58 4.32
C GLY A 56 9.88 -20.05 4.42
N LEU A 57 9.19 -20.36 5.51
CA LEU A 57 7.87 -19.80 5.80
C LEU A 57 7.94 -18.27 5.99
N CYS A 58 8.91 -17.77 6.77
CA CYS A 58 9.12 -16.34 6.95
C CYS A 58 9.34 -15.62 5.62
N TRP A 59 10.23 -16.12 4.75
CA TRP A 59 10.48 -15.53 3.44
C TRP A 59 9.24 -15.54 2.54
N ARG A 60 8.47 -16.62 2.53
CA ARG A 60 7.21 -16.68 1.76
C ARG A 60 6.18 -15.69 2.29
N MET A 61 6.07 -15.54 3.61
CA MET A 61 5.17 -14.57 4.22
C MET A 61 5.61 -13.13 3.93
N THR A 62 6.91 -12.83 4.02
CA THR A 62 7.46 -11.52 3.65
C THR A 62 7.15 -11.18 2.20
N ALA A 63 7.41 -12.09 1.28
CA ALA A 63 7.09 -11.87 -0.14
C ALA A 63 5.60 -11.66 -0.38
N LEU A 64 4.74 -12.48 0.23
CA LEU A 64 3.29 -12.39 0.07
C LEU A 64 2.73 -11.11 0.68
N VAL A 65 3.08 -10.81 1.94
CA VAL A 65 2.63 -9.59 2.64
C VAL A 65 3.19 -8.35 1.94
N GLY A 66 4.44 -8.40 1.49
CA GLY A 66 5.04 -7.35 0.68
C GLY A 66 4.25 -7.08 -0.60
N ALA A 67 3.91 -8.13 -1.35
CA ALA A 67 3.13 -8.00 -2.58
C ALA A 67 1.73 -7.40 -2.37
N THR A 68 1.14 -7.53 -1.18
CA THR A 68 -0.15 -6.87 -0.89
C THR A 68 -0.08 -5.35 -0.93
N ALA A 69 1.11 -4.74 -0.88
CA ALA A 69 1.28 -3.29 -0.98
C ALA A 69 0.81 -2.72 -2.33
N TRP A 70 0.84 -3.52 -3.39
CA TRP A 70 0.34 -3.13 -4.72
C TRP A 70 -1.15 -3.41 -4.91
N MET A 71 -1.75 -4.25 -4.05
CA MET A 71 -3.15 -4.63 -4.14
C MET A 71 -4.05 -3.83 -3.19
N LEU A 72 -3.49 -3.38 -2.05
CA LEU A 72 -4.23 -2.79 -0.95
C LEU A 72 -3.57 -1.46 -0.53
N PRO A 73 -4.25 -0.32 -0.75
CA PRO A 73 -3.68 1.01 -0.51
C PRO A 73 -3.64 1.40 0.98
N SER A 74 -4.13 0.57 1.89
CA SER A 74 -4.21 0.87 3.32
C SER A 74 -3.32 -0.08 4.13
N THR A 75 -2.34 0.47 4.85
CA THR A 75 -1.50 -0.28 5.80
C THR A 75 -2.33 -0.90 6.93
N SER A 76 -3.35 -0.19 7.42
CA SER A 76 -4.27 -0.68 8.46
C SER A 76 -5.07 -1.88 7.97
N ALA A 77 -5.61 -1.85 6.75
CA ALA A 77 -6.33 -2.97 6.15
C ALA A 77 -5.40 -4.18 5.97
N ARG A 78 -4.15 -3.95 5.53
CA ARG A 78 -3.13 -5.00 5.38
C ARG A 78 -2.75 -5.61 6.73
N ALA A 79 -2.59 -4.79 7.78
CA ALA A 79 -2.32 -5.25 9.13
C ALA A 79 -3.49 -6.09 9.68
N ALA A 80 -4.73 -5.65 9.46
CA ALA A 80 -5.93 -6.41 9.84
C ALA A 80 -6.00 -7.78 9.16
N LEU A 81 -5.55 -7.91 7.90
CA LEU A 81 -5.44 -9.19 7.20
C LEU A 81 -4.33 -10.10 7.79
N CYS A 82 -3.24 -9.52 8.28
CA CYS A 82 -2.16 -10.28 8.88
C CYS A 82 -2.56 -10.94 10.20
N LEU A 83 -3.51 -10.37 10.95
CA LEU A 83 -3.91 -10.90 12.25
C LEU A 83 -4.49 -12.32 12.19
N PRO A 84 -5.51 -12.62 11.38
CA PRO A 84 -6.01 -13.99 11.25
C PRO A 84 -4.96 -14.95 10.63
N VAL A 85 -4.10 -14.45 9.73
CA VAL A 85 -2.98 -15.22 9.18
C VAL A 85 -2.02 -15.61 10.29
N PHE A 86 -1.61 -14.64 11.13
CA PHE A 86 -0.77 -14.91 12.29
C PHE A 86 -1.43 -15.89 13.25
N SER A 87 -2.68 -15.69 13.62
CA SER A 87 -3.42 -16.58 14.54
C SER A 87 -3.48 -18.01 14.02
N GLY A 88 -3.74 -18.19 12.73
CA GLY A 88 -3.74 -19.50 12.08
C GLY A 88 -2.35 -20.17 12.09
N LEU A 89 -1.29 -19.40 11.83
CA LEU A 89 0.09 -19.90 11.86
C LEU A 89 0.57 -20.17 13.28
N ALA A 90 0.25 -19.30 14.25
CA ALA A 90 0.70 -19.37 15.63
C ALA A 90 0.27 -20.68 16.32
N ALA A 91 -0.88 -21.23 15.94
CA ALA A 91 -1.34 -22.53 16.43
C ALA A 91 -0.39 -23.69 16.07
N HIS A 92 0.37 -23.55 14.99
CA HIS A 92 1.32 -24.57 14.50
C HIS A 92 2.78 -24.25 14.81
N LEU A 93 3.06 -23.09 15.40
CA LEU A 93 4.39 -22.68 15.84
C LEU A 93 4.57 -23.06 17.31
N HIS A 94 5.22 -24.18 17.57
CA HIS A 94 5.37 -24.69 18.93
C HIS A 94 6.45 -23.97 19.74
N HIS A 95 7.51 -23.45 19.08
CA HIS A 95 8.60 -22.77 19.76
C HIS A 95 8.28 -21.28 19.99
N PRO A 96 8.45 -20.74 21.22
CA PRO A 96 8.12 -19.34 21.54
C PRO A 96 8.87 -18.32 20.68
N ALA A 97 10.14 -18.59 20.34
CA ALA A 97 10.94 -17.71 19.48
C ALA A 97 10.35 -17.60 18.06
N GLN A 98 9.82 -18.69 17.51
CA GLN A 98 9.16 -18.67 16.19
C GLN A 98 7.88 -17.82 16.20
N ARG A 99 7.07 -17.93 17.28
CA ARG A 99 5.84 -17.10 17.42
C ARG A 99 6.19 -15.62 17.52
N ARG A 100 7.18 -15.26 18.37
CA ARG A 100 7.62 -13.87 18.52
C ARG A 100 8.19 -13.32 17.22
N ALA A 101 9.03 -14.08 16.53
CA ALA A 101 9.59 -13.70 15.25
C ALA A 101 8.50 -13.45 14.19
N MET A 102 7.50 -14.35 14.06
CA MET A 102 6.42 -14.16 13.11
C MET A 102 5.50 -12.99 13.50
N ALA A 103 5.21 -12.80 14.79
CA ALA A 103 4.43 -11.69 15.30
C ALA A 103 5.05 -10.32 14.99
N LEU A 104 6.38 -10.23 15.03
CA LEU A 104 7.12 -9.02 14.68
C LEU A 104 7.26 -8.86 13.17
N LEU A 105 7.54 -9.94 12.45
CA LEU A 105 7.85 -9.91 11.02
C LEU A 105 6.67 -9.42 10.17
N LEU A 106 5.45 -9.88 10.46
CA LEU A 106 4.28 -9.53 9.66
C LEU A 106 3.98 -8.01 9.65
N PRO A 107 3.82 -7.34 10.81
CA PRO A 107 3.60 -5.89 10.81
C PRO A 107 4.79 -5.09 10.29
N THR A 108 6.02 -5.52 10.59
CA THR A 108 7.23 -4.89 10.03
C THR A 108 7.22 -4.94 8.51
N THR A 109 6.87 -6.08 7.92
CA THR A 109 6.75 -6.22 6.46
C THR A 109 5.65 -5.34 5.89
N VAL A 110 4.50 -5.23 6.58
CA VAL A 110 3.42 -4.32 6.16
C VAL A 110 3.92 -2.88 6.07
N LEU A 111 4.64 -2.41 7.09
CA LEU A 111 5.15 -1.04 7.13
C LEU A 111 6.25 -0.79 6.10
N LEU A 112 7.26 -1.63 6.04
CA LEU A 112 8.40 -1.45 5.12
C LEU A 112 7.98 -1.57 3.65
N SER A 113 7.12 -2.53 3.34
CA SER A 113 6.66 -2.72 1.96
C SER A 113 5.69 -1.64 1.48
N ALA A 114 5.05 -0.90 2.39
CA ALA A 114 4.18 0.22 2.02
C ALA A 114 4.95 1.27 1.20
N GLY A 115 6.22 1.52 1.54
CA GLY A 115 7.08 2.43 0.79
C GLY A 115 7.30 2.03 -0.67
N GLY A 116 7.20 0.74 -1.00
CA GLY A 116 7.44 0.21 -2.34
C GLY A 116 6.34 0.51 -3.37
N SER A 117 5.20 1.03 -2.94
CA SER A 117 4.10 1.43 -3.83
C SER A 117 3.68 2.86 -3.52
N LEU A 118 3.48 3.67 -4.55
CA LEU A 118 2.94 5.03 -4.38
C LEU A 118 1.57 4.98 -3.68
N MET A 119 0.77 3.96 -3.95
CA MET A 119 -0.53 3.71 -3.33
C MET A 119 -0.41 3.01 -1.96
N GLY A 120 0.78 2.60 -1.54
CA GLY A 120 0.98 1.82 -0.32
C GLY A 120 0.68 2.55 0.98
N ALA A 121 0.76 3.89 0.97
CA ALA A 121 0.35 4.75 2.07
C ALA A 121 -0.13 6.10 1.54
N GLY A 122 -1.18 6.67 2.16
CA GLY A 122 -1.71 7.98 1.78
C GLY A 122 -0.70 9.12 1.90
N ALA A 123 0.26 9.00 2.81
CA ALA A 123 1.33 9.99 2.99
C ALA A 123 2.19 10.20 1.73
N HIS A 124 2.41 9.16 0.92
CA HIS A 124 3.17 9.27 -0.32
C HIS A 124 2.45 10.15 -1.34
N LEU A 125 1.13 9.96 -1.46
CA LEU A 125 0.29 10.74 -2.37
C LEU A 125 0.22 12.19 -1.94
N LEU A 126 0.11 12.46 -0.63
CA LEU A 126 0.17 13.82 -0.10
C LEU A 126 1.50 14.51 -0.42
N ALA A 127 2.63 13.79 -0.25
CA ALA A 127 3.94 14.34 -0.56
C ALA A 127 4.09 14.68 -2.05
N VAL A 128 3.65 13.78 -2.93
CA VAL A 128 3.68 13.98 -4.38
C VAL A 128 2.78 15.15 -4.79
N ASP A 129 1.61 15.25 -4.19
CA ASP A 129 0.66 16.34 -4.49
C ASP A 129 1.18 17.68 -4.00
N ALA A 130 1.78 17.74 -2.83
CA ALA A 130 2.44 18.93 -2.31
C ALA A 130 3.58 19.43 -3.22
N LEU A 131 4.37 18.52 -3.81
CA LEU A 131 5.39 18.87 -4.79
C LEU A 131 4.77 19.47 -6.06
N ARG A 132 3.70 18.86 -6.57
CA ARG A 132 2.97 19.35 -7.75
C ARG A 132 2.36 20.74 -7.52
N ALA A 133 1.76 20.96 -6.35
CA ALA A 133 1.17 22.24 -5.99
C ALA A 133 2.19 23.38 -5.95
N GLN A 134 3.46 23.06 -5.69
CA GLN A 134 4.57 24.02 -5.71
C GLN A 134 5.26 24.13 -7.08
N GLY A 135 4.75 23.46 -8.11
CA GLY A 135 5.36 23.44 -9.44
C GLY A 135 6.69 22.67 -9.50
N LEU A 136 7.00 21.85 -8.48
CA LEU A 136 8.22 21.05 -8.43
C LEU A 136 8.04 19.73 -9.19
N PRO A 137 9.14 19.15 -9.74
CA PRO A 137 9.10 17.82 -10.32
C PRO A 137 8.60 16.80 -9.30
N ALA A 138 7.53 16.11 -9.63
CA ALA A 138 6.93 15.12 -8.76
C ALA A 138 6.98 13.74 -9.43
N PRO A 139 7.42 12.67 -8.71
CA PRO A 139 7.51 11.35 -9.28
C PRO A 139 6.15 10.83 -9.68
N GLY A 140 6.08 10.19 -10.85
CA GLY A 140 4.94 9.41 -11.27
C GLY A 140 4.88 8.05 -10.57
N TYR A 141 3.85 7.26 -10.89
CA TYR A 141 3.71 5.91 -10.33
C TYR A 141 4.89 5.00 -10.72
N LEU A 142 5.31 5.08 -11.99
CA LEU A 142 6.42 4.27 -12.49
C LEU A 142 7.77 4.68 -11.88
N ASP A 143 8.03 5.98 -11.76
CA ASP A 143 9.27 6.48 -11.13
C ASP A 143 9.37 5.99 -9.70
N TRP A 144 8.24 6.11 -8.96
CA TRP A 144 8.14 5.60 -7.60
C TRP A 144 8.40 4.09 -7.54
N LEU A 145 7.79 3.33 -8.43
CA LEU A 145 7.95 1.88 -8.48
C LEU A 145 9.40 1.50 -8.75
N LEU A 146 10.07 2.14 -9.71
CA LEU A 146 11.44 1.82 -10.08
C LEU A 146 12.46 2.11 -8.96
N TRP A 147 12.22 3.15 -8.17
CA TRP A 147 13.15 3.55 -7.10
C TRP A 147 12.78 2.95 -5.75
N ALA A 148 11.53 3.03 -5.37
CA ALA A 148 11.09 2.66 -4.02
C ALA A 148 10.81 1.16 -3.87
N ALA A 149 10.36 0.44 -4.93
CA ALA A 149 10.08 -0.98 -4.80
C ALA A 149 11.33 -1.84 -4.56
N PRO A 150 12.48 -1.63 -5.23
CA PRO A 150 13.71 -2.34 -4.91
C PRO A 150 14.19 -2.05 -3.49
N PHE A 151 14.13 -0.78 -3.07
CA PHE A 151 14.47 -0.39 -1.70
C PHE A 151 13.59 -1.10 -0.67
N ALA A 152 12.27 -1.07 -0.85
CA ALA A 152 11.32 -1.73 0.03
C ALA A 152 11.53 -3.25 0.07
N ALA A 153 11.83 -3.87 -1.07
CA ALA A 153 12.15 -5.29 -1.15
C ALA A 153 13.42 -5.62 -0.35
N CYS A 154 14.49 -4.83 -0.51
CA CYS A 154 15.72 -4.97 0.27
C CYS A 154 15.48 -4.76 1.76
N ALA A 155 14.72 -3.73 2.14
CA ALA A 155 14.38 -3.45 3.54
C ALA A 155 13.57 -4.59 4.17
N CYS A 156 12.58 -5.14 3.47
CA CYS A 156 11.81 -6.30 3.92
C CYS A 156 12.68 -7.55 4.03
N GLY A 157 13.58 -7.76 3.08
CA GLY A 157 14.55 -8.86 3.08
C GLY A 157 15.50 -8.76 4.26
N LEU A 158 16.08 -7.58 4.50
CA LEU A 158 16.96 -7.31 5.62
C LEU A 158 16.24 -7.50 6.97
N ALA A 159 15.02 -6.96 7.11
CA ALA A 159 14.19 -7.15 8.29
C ALA A 159 13.93 -8.64 8.56
N THR A 160 13.60 -9.42 7.53
CA THR A 160 13.42 -10.87 7.64
C THR A 160 14.70 -11.55 8.13
N LEU A 161 15.84 -11.17 7.58
CA LEU A 161 17.15 -11.71 7.96
C LEU A 161 17.49 -11.37 9.41
N VAL A 162 17.30 -10.11 9.81
CA VAL A 162 17.56 -9.63 11.19
C VAL A 162 16.67 -10.35 12.19
N VAL A 163 15.36 -10.47 11.91
CA VAL A 163 14.42 -11.17 12.78
C VAL A 163 14.79 -12.67 12.89
N LEU A 164 15.11 -13.32 11.78
CA LEU A 164 15.49 -14.73 11.78
C LEU A 164 16.80 -14.98 12.55
N ARG A 165 17.82 -14.13 12.33
CA ARG A 165 19.14 -14.33 12.98
C ARG A 165 19.15 -13.85 14.42
N GLY A 166 18.44 -12.77 14.74
CA GLY A 166 18.43 -12.18 16.07
C GLY A 166 17.47 -12.86 17.06
N MET A 167 16.34 -13.41 16.58
CA MET A 167 15.30 -13.92 17.46
C MET A 167 15.13 -15.43 17.43
N VAL A 168 15.60 -16.12 16.37
CA VAL A 168 15.34 -17.56 16.18
C VAL A 168 16.64 -18.34 16.27
N PRO A 169 16.78 -19.29 17.22
CA PRO A 169 17.94 -20.19 17.31
C PRO A 169 18.17 -20.94 16.00
N ALA A 170 19.43 -21.20 15.65
CA ALA A 170 19.81 -21.84 14.39
C ALA A 170 19.08 -23.17 14.15
N ALA A 171 18.97 -24.00 15.18
CA ALA A 171 18.25 -25.29 15.12
C ALA A 171 16.75 -25.13 14.77
N GLN A 172 16.14 -24.00 15.16
CA GLN A 172 14.71 -23.75 14.94
C GLN A 172 14.42 -23.09 13.59
N ARG A 173 15.41 -22.53 12.90
CA ARG A 173 15.24 -21.90 11.58
C ARG A 173 14.90 -22.92 10.50
N GLY A 174 15.53 -24.09 10.56
CA GLY A 174 15.27 -25.20 9.62
C GLY A 174 14.11 -26.12 10.04
N ALA A 175 13.56 -25.95 11.25
CA ALA A 175 12.50 -26.81 11.75
C ALA A 175 11.28 -26.78 10.82
N ARG A 176 10.84 -27.95 10.36
CA ARG A 176 9.66 -28.08 9.51
C ARG A 176 8.41 -27.75 10.31
N ILE A 177 7.55 -26.90 9.73
CA ILE A 177 6.27 -26.54 10.33
C ILE A 177 5.18 -27.39 9.71
N ALA A 178 4.55 -28.21 10.55
CA ALA A 178 3.42 -29.06 10.15
C ALA A 178 2.16 -28.22 9.96
N LEU A 179 2.00 -27.64 8.78
CA LEU A 179 0.81 -26.87 8.42
C LEU A 179 -0.25 -27.77 7.78
N PRO A 180 -1.56 -27.51 8.00
CA PRO A 180 -2.64 -28.24 7.37
C PRO A 180 -2.50 -28.18 5.84
N GLN A 181 -2.50 -29.36 5.20
CA GLN A 181 -2.39 -29.49 3.74
C GLN A 181 -3.76 -29.70 3.10
N ALA A 182 -4.75 -28.86 3.48
CA ALA A 182 -6.06 -28.96 2.87
C ALA A 182 -5.99 -28.75 1.33
N PRO A 183 -6.74 -29.52 0.55
CA PRO A 183 -6.82 -29.33 -0.89
C PRO A 183 -7.37 -27.93 -1.18
N LEU A 184 -6.63 -27.15 -1.98
CA LEU A 184 -7.13 -25.85 -2.44
C LEU A 184 -8.06 -26.09 -3.63
N PRO A 185 -9.31 -25.64 -3.59
CA PRO A 185 -10.20 -25.75 -4.74
C PRO A 185 -9.63 -24.99 -5.95
N PRO A 186 -10.02 -25.25 -7.20
CA PRO A 186 -9.54 -24.52 -8.38
C PRO A 186 -9.88 -23.03 -8.28
N TRP A 187 -9.13 -22.16 -8.95
CA TRP A 187 -9.42 -20.74 -9.01
C TRP A 187 -10.81 -20.51 -9.62
N THR A 188 -11.62 -19.70 -8.96
CA THR A 188 -12.91 -19.33 -9.54
C THR A 188 -12.72 -18.30 -10.65
N PRO A 189 -13.59 -18.26 -11.68
CA PRO A 189 -13.54 -17.25 -12.73
C PRO A 189 -13.57 -15.81 -12.18
N VAL A 190 -14.31 -15.57 -11.10
CA VAL A 190 -14.39 -14.27 -10.42
C VAL A 190 -13.05 -13.86 -9.81
N GLN A 191 -12.38 -14.79 -9.12
CA GLN A 191 -11.06 -14.53 -8.55
C GLN A 191 -10.04 -14.18 -9.64
N LEU A 192 -10.04 -14.93 -10.76
CA LEU A 192 -9.13 -14.66 -11.88
C LEU A 192 -9.41 -13.31 -12.54
N ARG A 193 -10.68 -12.94 -12.71
CA ARG A 193 -11.08 -11.62 -13.24
C ARG A 193 -10.59 -10.48 -12.32
N LEU A 194 -10.77 -10.62 -11.00
CA LEU A 194 -10.33 -9.60 -10.04
C LEU A 194 -8.80 -9.48 -10.00
N ILE A 195 -8.07 -10.58 -10.08
CA ILE A 195 -6.60 -10.56 -10.19
C ILE A 195 -6.20 -9.87 -11.49
N GLY A 196 -6.80 -10.25 -12.62
CA GLY A 196 -6.55 -9.62 -13.92
C GLY A 196 -6.86 -8.13 -13.92
N LEU A 197 -7.99 -7.73 -13.31
CA LEU A 197 -8.36 -6.33 -13.14
C LEU A 197 -7.35 -5.56 -12.31
N THR A 198 -6.88 -6.14 -11.20
CA THR A 198 -5.85 -5.51 -10.37
C THR A 198 -4.55 -5.31 -11.14
N LEU A 199 -4.10 -6.33 -11.86
CA LEU A 199 -2.90 -6.23 -12.70
C LEU A 199 -3.06 -5.18 -13.81
N ALA A 200 -4.22 -5.14 -14.47
CA ALA A 200 -4.53 -4.14 -15.48
C ALA A 200 -4.55 -2.72 -14.90
N THR A 201 -5.13 -2.54 -13.71
CA THR A 201 -5.15 -1.25 -12.99
C THR A 201 -3.73 -0.77 -12.67
N VAL A 202 -2.90 -1.64 -12.09
CA VAL A 202 -1.49 -1.32 -11.78
C VAL A 202 -0.71 -1.00 -13.05
N LEU A 203 -0.92 -1.76 -14.12
CA LEU A 203 -0.29 -1.52 -15.42
C LEU A 203 -0.72 -0.16 -16.01
N MET A 204 -2.01 0.18 -15.94
CA MET A 204 -2.52 1.48 -16.40
C MET A 204 -1.93 2.64 -15.59
N TRP A 205 -1.75 2.48 -14.29
CA TRP A 205 -1.04 3.48 -13.47
C TRP A 205 0.43 3.61 -13.86
N ALA A 206 1.11 2.49 -14.13
CA ALA A 206 2.49 2.51 -14.60
C ALA A 206 2.62 3.17 -15.99
N LEU A 207 1.64 2.98 -16.85
CA LEU A 207 1.58 3.56 -18.19
C LEU A 207 1.01 5.00 -18.23
N SER A 208 0.60 5.56 -17.10
CA SER A 208 -0.02 6.91 -17.04
C SER A 208 0.82 8.02 -17.69
N PRO A 209 2.18 8.03 -17.64
CA PRO A 209 2.97 9.04 -18.32
C PRO A 209 2.79 9.05 -19.84
N TRP A 210 2.51 7.90 -20.44
CA TRP A 210 2.31 7.73 -21.89
C TRP A 210 0.86 7.85 -22.31
N THR A 211 -0.06 7.27 -21.53
CA THR A 211 -1.50 7.25 -21.84
C THR A 211 -2.18 8.56 -21.50
N ARG A 212 -1.59 9.37 -20.60
CA ARG A 212 -2.18 10.60 -20.06
C ARG A 212 -3.55 10.39 -19.40
N VAL A 213 -3.88 9.14 -19.08
CA VAL A 213 -5.11 8.82 -18.35
C VAL A 213 -4.90 9.10 -16.87
N GLU A 214 -5.80 9.87 -16.30
CA GLU A 214 -5.77 10.21 -14.88
C GLU A 214 -5.90 8.95 -14.01
N PRO A 215 -4.98 8.69 -13.06
CA PRO A 215 -5.03 7.51 -12.22
C PRO A 215 -6.33 7.32 -11.43
N ALA A 216 -6.98 8.42 -11.05
CA ALA A 216 -8.29 8.38 -10.38
C ALA A 216 -9.38 7.78 -11.25
N LEU A 217 -9.42 8.10 -12.54
CA LEU A 217 -10.38 7.53 -13.49
C LEU A 217 -10.19 6.02 -13.67
N VAL A 218 -8.93 5.58 -13.72
CA VAL A 218 -8.60 4.15 -13.77
C VAL A 218 -9.10 3.43 -12.51
N ALA A 219 -8.89 4.05 -11.33
CA ALA A 219 -9.37 3.50 -10.07
C ALA A 219 -10.89 3.41 -10.00
N VAL A 220 -11.62 4.43 -10.48
CA VAL A 220 -13.10 4.43 -10.56
C VAL A 220 -13.57 3.31 -11.48
N ALA A 221 -13.00 3.20 -12.68
CA ALA A 221 -13.38 2.15 -13.62
C ALA A 221 -13.15 0.75 -13.03
N ALA A 222 -12.00 0.54 -12.37
CA ALA A 222 -11.70 -0.70 -11.69
C ALA A 222 -12.67 -0.98 -10.53
N ALA A 223 -13.02 0.04 -9.74
CA ALA A 223 -13.98 -0.08 -8.65
C ALA A 223 -15.37 -0.46 -9.15
N LEU A 224 -15.85 0.19 -10.20
CA LEU A 224 -17.15 -0.11 -10.80
C LEU A 224 -17.21 -1.55 -11.33
N LEU A 225 -16.16 -2.01 -12.02
CA LEU A 225 -16.06 -3.38 -12.50
C LEU A 225 -15.98 -4.39 -11.36
N ALA A 226 -15.19 -4.12 -10.32
CA ALA A 226 -15.05 -4.99 -9.16
C ALA A 226 -16.34 -5.09 -8.34
N ALA A 227 -17.08 -3.99 -8.20
CA ALA A 227 -18.35 -3.94 -7.50
C ALA A 227 -19.56 -4.42 -8.33
N TRP A 228 -19.36 -4.70 -9.62
CA TRP A 228 -20.45 -5.21 -10.45
C TRP A 228 -20.77 -6.67 -10.12
N PRO A 229 -21.99 -7.00 -9.65
CA PRO A 229 -22.29 -8.34 -9.13
C PRO A 229 -22.06 -9.47 -10.11
N ARG A 230 -22.34 -9.25 -11.41
CA ARG A 230 -22.16 -10.26 -12.46
C ARG A 230 -20.70 -10.49 -12.85
N TRP A 231 -19.82 -9.52 -12.59
CA TRP A 231 -18.42 -9.56 -13.03
C TRP A 231 -17.46 -9.75 -11.86
N GLY A 232 -17.54 -8.90 -10.83
CA GLY A 232 -16.68 -8.93 -9.65
C GLY A 232 -17.21 -9.77 -8.49
N GLY A 233 -18.50 -10.17 -8.55
CA GLY A 233 -19.12 -11.08 -7.57
C GLY A 233 -19.26 -10.51 -6.17
N THR A 234 -18.95 -9.22 -5.95
CA THR A 234 -19.01 -8.56 -4.64
C THR A 234 -20.14 -7.53 -4.65
N PRO A 235 -21.13 -7.63 -3.74
CA PRO A 235 -22.16 -6.60 -3.62
C PRO A 235 -21.57 -5.24 -3.33
N VAL A 236 -22.07 -4.18 -3.98
CA VAL A 236 -21.59 -2.80 -3.83
C VAL A 236 -21.51 -2.39 -2.36
N ALA A 237 -22.53 -2.71 -1.56
CA ALA A 237 -22.54 -2.40 -0.12
C ALA A 237 -21.39 -3.07 0.65
N GLN A 238 -20.98 -4.27 0.27
CA GLN A 238 -19.85 -4.97 0.87
C GLN A 238 -18.51 -4.39 0.41
N ALA A 239 -18.39 -4.04 -0.86
CA ALA A 239 -17.21 -3.41 -1.43
C ALA A 239 -16.96 -2.03 -0.80
N LEU A 240 -18.01 -1.23 -0.60
CA LEU A 240 -17.93 0.09 0.06
C LEU A 240 -17.57 -0.01 1.55
N ARG A 241 -18.04 -1.04 2.27
CA ARG A 241 -17.65 -1.26 3.68
C ARG A 241 -16.16 -1.54 3.86
N GLY A 242 -15.48 -2.01 2.83
CA GLY A 242 -14.04 -2.24 2.85
C GLY A 242 -13.21 -0.99 2.58
N VAL A 243 -13.82 0.13 2.22
CA VAL A 243 -13.15 1.42 2.07
C VAL A 243 -12.89 2.01 3.45
N ASP A 244 -11.65 2.38 3.72
CA ASP A 244 -11.26 3.01 4.99
C ASP A 244 -11.70 4.49 5.00
N LEU A 245 -12.97 4.69 5.37
CA LEU A 245 -13.57 6.03 5.43
C LEU A 245 -12.83 6.96 6.42
N ARG A 246 -12.28 6.40 7.51
CA ARG A 246 -11.51 7.19 8.48
C ARG A 246 -10.23 7.74 7.85
N MET A 247 -9.55 6.93 7.07
CA MET A 247 -8.37 7.34 6.31
C MET A 247 -8.73 8.41 5.27
N LEU A 248 -9.84 8.25 4.54
CA LEU A 248 -10.29 9.24 3.56
C LEU A 248 -10.67 10.57 4.23
N LEU A 249 -11.38 10.54 5.34
CA LEU A 249 -11.72 11.76 6.12
C LEU A 249 -10.48 12.43 6.69
N PHE A 250 -9.53 11.66 7.23
CA PHE A 250 -8.25 12.20 7.70
C PHE A 250 -7.48 12.87 6.56
N LEU A 251 -7.43 12.24 5.39
CA LEU A 251 -6.76 12.78 4.22
C LEU A 251 -7.42 14.08 3.74
N ALA A 252 -8.77 14.08 3.64
CA ALA A 252 -9.53 15.27 3.26
C ALA A 252 -9.28 16.42 4.24
N ALA A 253 -9.35 16.16 5.55
CA ALA A 253 -9.08 17.16 6.57
C ALA A 253 -7.63 17.68 6.50
N SER A 254 -6.66 16.80 6.22
CA SER A 254 -5.25 17.17 6.07
C SER A 254 -5.02 18.07 4.85
N LEU A 255 -5.67 17.78 3.72
CA LEU A 255 -5.61 18.61 2.51
C LEU A 255 -6.22 20.00 2.78
N LEU A 256 -7.41 20.07 3.37
CA LEU A 256 -8.06 21.34 3.72
C LEU A 256 -7.21 22.15 4.70
N LEU A 257 -6.60 21.50 5.70
CA LEU A 257 -5.70 22.16 6.63
C LEU A 257 -4.45 22.69 5.93
N ALA A 258 -3.86 21.91 5.03
CA ALA A 258 -2.70 22.34 4.25
C ALA A 258 -3.03 23.57 3.38
N GLU A 259 -4.17 23.58 2.69
CA GLU A 259 -4.64 24.73 1.92
C GLU A 259 -4.86 25.96 2.82
N ALA A 260 -5.50 25.79 3.98
CA ALA A 260 -5.71 26.88 4.93
C ALA A 260 -4.39 27.44 5.47
N VAL A 261 -3.40 26.61 5.78
CA VAL A 261 -2.07 27.03 6.25
C VAL A 261 -1.31 27.80 5.15
N VAL A 262 -1.41 27.36 3.90
CA VAL A 262 -0.80 28.08 2.76
C VAL A 262 -1.53 29.40 2.53
N ALA A 263 -2.85 29.41 2.47
CA ALA A 263 -3.66 30.60 2.24
C ALA A 263 -3.50 31.66 3.34
N SER A 264 -3.30 31.24 4.59
CA SER A 264 -3.07 32.17 5.72
C SER A 264 -1.66 32.80 5.73
N GLY A 265 -0.73 32.36 4.87
CA GLY A 265 0.65 32.81 4.85
C GLY A 265 1.53 32.27 6.00
N VAL A 266 0.96 31.50 6.93
CA VAL A 266 1.69 30.92 8.08
C VAL A 266 2.83 30.02 7.60
N ALA A 267 2.61 29.26 6.52
CA ALA A 267 3.65 28.41 5.94
C ALA A 267 4.87 29.22 5.49
N HIS A 268 4.67 30.33 4.80
CA HIS A 268 5.74 31.22 4.35
C HIS A 268 6.46 31.92 5.53
N TRP A 269 5.68 32.42 6.49
CA TRP A 269 6.23 33.01 7.70
C TRP A 269 7.11 32.03 8.49
N LEU A 270 6.65 30.80 8.67
CA LEU A 270 7.40 29.75 9.37
C LEU A 270 8.65 29.34 8.60
N ALA A 271 8.54 29.16 7.28
CA ALA A 271 9.68 28.86 6.42
C ALA A 271 10.75 29.96 6.49
N ASP A 272 10.36 31.21 6.42
CA ASP A 272 11.30 32.33 6.53
C ASP A 272 11.98 32.41 7.90
N ARG A 273 11.23 32.15 8.99
CA ARG A 273 11.79 32.10 10.35
C ARG A 273 12.77 30.93 10.53
N LEU A 274 12.45 29.76 10.05
CA LEU A 274 13.26 28.54 10.23
C LEU A 274 14.47 28.52 9.28
N LEU A 275 14.29 29.01 8.04
CA LEU A 275 15.34 28.97 7.02
C LEU A 275 16.19 30.19 6.94
N SER A 276 15.82 31.32 7.59
CA SER A 276 16.61 32.54 7.59
C SER A 276 18.04 32.35 8.15
N PRO A 277 18.29 31.58 9.21
CA PRO A 277 19.65 31.29 9.65
C PRO A 277 20.40 30.39 8.66
N ALA A 278 19.72 29.46 8.03
CA ALA A 278 20.31 28.53 7.07
C ALA A 278 20.62 29.20 5.70
N ARG A 279 19.86 30.19 5.30
CA ARG A 279 20.14 30.98 4.07
C ARG A 279 21.42 31.84 4.18
N GLN A 280 21.87 32.16 5.42
CA GLN A 280 23.13 32.84 5.66
C GLN A 280 24.33 31.90 5.63
N LEU A 281 24.09 30.60 5.76
CA LEU A 281 25.05 29.53 5.63
C LEU A 281 25.05 29.06 4.18
N GLY A 282 26.18 29.11 3.47
CA GLY A 282 26.27 28.61 2.08
C GLY A 282 25.83 27.14 1.92
N PRO A 283 25.59 26.67 0.70
CA PRO A 283 24.98 25.34 0.44
C PRO A 283 25.75 24.15 1.04
N THR A 284 27.06 24.30 1.24
CA THR A 284 27.92 23.28 1.91
C THR A 284 27.68 23.17 3.41
N SER A 285 27.27 24.23 4.06
CA SER A 285 27.02 24.25 5.51
C SER A 285 25.59 23.80 5.86
N LEU A 286 24.65 23.87 4.92
CA LEU A 286 23.31 23.26 5.05
C LEU A 286 23.39 21.73 5.09
N LEU A 287 24.22 21.13 4.22
CA LEU A 287 24.45 19.66 4.24
C LEU A 287 25.11 19.24 5.53
N ALA A 288 26.14 19.95 6.03
CA ALA A 288 26.77 19.66 7.29
C ALA A 288 25.84 19.84 8.51
N ALA A 289 24.91 20.80 8.47
CA ALA A 289 23.92 20.98 9.54
C ALA A 289 22.85 19.87 9.54
N VAL A 290 22.49 19.33 8.39
CA VAL A 290 21.58 18.19 8.26
C VAL A 290 22.27 16.90 8.70
N GLU A 291 23.55 16.69 8.35
CA GLU A 291 24.34 15.54 8.80
C GLU A 291 24.60 15.56 10.32
N ALA A 292 24.74 16.73 10.93
CA ALA A 292 24.91 16.85 12.38
C ALA A 292 23.59 16.69 13.18
N ALA A 293 22.43 16.77 12.52
CA ALA A 293 21.11 16.63 13.13
C ALA A 293 20.50 15.22 12.98
N LEU A 294 21.14 14.36 12.17
CA LEU A 294 20.80 12.93 11.99
C LEU A 294 21.72 12.05 12.85
#